data_c34ad31426361595cb9dace28913aacd
#
_entry.id   c34ad31426361595cb9dace28913aacd
#
_cell.length_a   1.000
_cell.length_b   1.000
_cell.length_c   1.000
_cell.angle_alpha   90.00
_cell.angle_beta   90.00
_cell.angle_gamma   90.00
#
_symmetry.space_group_name_H-M   'P 1'
#
loop_
_entity.id
_entity.type
_entity.pdbx_description
1 polymer ?
#
loop_
_entity_poly.entity_id
_entity_poly.type
_entity_poly.pdbx_seq_one_letter_code
_entity_poly.pdbx_strand_id
1 'polypeptide(L)'
;MGERFGVIVPNRKFVARYREIVLSYGLRDRLAAVEPIEFDDVRSMEEIFKDEKVAEAMEHQVIAAIRRAVAKGAEVVFCAGPPATMMAERGRFEIDGVPILDAYTLLAKTGELMASMHKLTGICVSRHLLYEAPPHDLVQKVGQAYNVDALREG
;
A
#
# COMPACT_ATOMS: atom_id res chain seq x y z
N MET A 1 -6.52 -14.79 -3.72
CA MET A 1 -7.30 -13.99 -4.67
C MET A 1 -6.92 -14.31 -6.10
N GLY A 2 -5.68 -14.40 -6.48
CA GLY A 2 -5.23 -14.75 -7.83
C GLY A 2 -3.83 -15.34 -7.79
N GLU A 3 -3.44 -16.03 -8.86
CA GLU A 3 -2.10 -16.59 -9.01
C GLU A 3 -1.09 -15.50 -9.39
N ARG A 4 -1.48 -14.60 -10.29
CA ARG A 4 -0.64 -13.50 -10.77
C ARG A 4 -1.26 -12.13 -10.46
N PHE A 5 -0.43 -11.17 -10.13
CA PHE A 5 -0.89 -9.83 -9.79
C PHE A 5 -0.23 -8.74 -10.63
N GLY A 6 -0.96 -7.64 -10.80
CA GLY A 6 -0.44 -6.39 -11.35
C GLY A 6 -0.24 -5.34 -10.26
N VAL A 7 0.69 -4.42 -10.49
CA VAL A 7 0.91 -3.25 -9.64
C VAL A 7 0.68 -1.99 -10.47
N ILE A 8 -0.21 -1.12 -10.01
CA ILE A 8 -0.42 0.21 -10.62
C ILE A 8 0.36 1.24 -9.80
N VAL A 9 1.17 2.03 -10.48
CA VAL A 9 2.06 3.01 -9.84
C VAL A 9 1.78 4.42 -10.35
N PRO A 10 2.06 5.46 -9.54
CA PRO A 10 1.67 6.84 -9.86
C PRO A 10 2.24 7.39 -11.16
N ASN A 11 3.43 6.98 -11.56
CA ASN A 11 4.04 7.37 -12.83
C ASN A 11 5.18 6.43 -13.23
N ARG A 12 5.75 6.63 -14.41
CA ARG A 12 6.82 5.78 -14.97
C ARG A 12 8.08 5.71 -14.13
N LYS A 13 8.39 6.74 -13.36
CA LYS A 13 9.60 6.79 -12.51
C LYS A 13 9.59 5.70 -11.43
N PHE A 14 8.40 5.28 -11.00
CA PHE A 14 8.24 4.25 -9.96
C PHE A 14 8.28 2.81 -10.49
N VAL A 15 8.14 2.58 -11.79
CA VAL A 15 8.03 1.22 -12.36
C VAL A 15 9.22 0.33 -11.98
N ALA A 16 10.44 0.82 -12.18
CA ALA A 16 11.65 0.05 -11.85
C ALA A 16 11.71 -0.26 -10.35
N ARG A 17 11.46 0.75 -9.51
CA ARG A 17 11.51 0.60 -8.04
C ARG A 17 10.49 -0.41 -7.51
N TYR A 18 9.24 -0.35 -7.96
CA TYR A 18 8.23 -1.31 -7.53
C TYR A 18 8.53 -2.72 -8.03
N ARG A 19 9.09 -2.86 -9.23
CA ARG A 19 9.57 -4.15 -9.71
C ARG A 19 10.67 -4.72 -8.81
N GLU A 20 11.68 -3.93 -8.46
CA GLU A 20 12.73 -4.34 -7.52
C GLU A 20 12.17 -4.79 -6.17
N ILE A 21 11.22 -4.04 -5.60
CA ILE A 21 10.56 -4.40 -4.33
C ILE A 21 9.89 -5.77 -4.46
N VAL A 22 9.09 -5.98 -5.51
CA VAL A 22 8.40 -7.26 -5.72
C VAL A 22 9.40 -8.42 -5.85
N LEU A 23 10.50 -8.18 -6.58
CA LEU A 23 11.55 -9.19 -6.75
C LEU A 23 12.27 -9.50 -5.43
N SER A 24 12.49 -8.49 -4.59
CA SER A 24 13.14 -8.69 -3.27
C SER A 24 12.31 -9.55 -2.32
N TYR A 25 10.98 -9.59 -2.50
CA TYR A 25 10.07 -10.48 -1.77
C TYR A 25 9.95 -11.88 -2.38
N GLY A 26 10.73 -12.21 -3.42
CA GLY A 26 10.66 -13.52 -4.07
C GLY A 26 9.40 -13.74 -4.93
N LEU A 27 8.69 -12.69 -5.28
CA LEU A 27 7.41 -12.75 -5.99
C LEU A 27 7.54 -12.57 -7.52
N ARG A 28 8.73 -12.81 -8.08
CA ARG A 28 9.04 -12.64 -9.51
C ARG A 28 8.01 -13.32 -10.42
N ASP A 29 7.74 -14.58 -10.17
CA ASP A 29 6.92 -15.42 -11.06
C ASP A 29 5.44 -15.10 -10.95
N ARG A 30 5.05 -14.41 -9.88
CA ARG A 30 3.69 -13.95 -9.64
C ARG A 30 3.42 -12.53 -10.16
N LEU A 31 4.43 -11.77 -10.53
CA LEU A 31 4.27 -10.43 -11.06
C LEU A 31 3.91 -10.46 -12.55
N ALA A 32 2.68 -10.12 -12.89
CA ALA A 32 2.24 -10.00 -14.28
C ALA A 32 2.72 -8.69 -14.92
N ALA A 33 2.56 -7.56 -14.22
CA ALA A 33 2.91 -6.25 -14.74
C ALA A 33 3.12 -5.22 -13.61
N VAL A 34 3.90 -4.18 -13.92
CA VAL A 34 3.89 -2.90 -13.19
C VAL A 34 3.51 -1.84 -14.20
N GLU A 35 2.32 -1.23 -14.03
CA GLU A 35 1.74 -0.28 -14.97
C GLU A 35 1.67 1.11 -14.37
N PRO A 36 2.18 2.14 -15.04
CA PRO A 36 2.06 3.50 -14.59
C PRO A 36 0.70 4.09 -14.96
N ILE A 37 0.18 4.98 -14.10
CA ILE A 37 -0.67 6.07 -14.49
C ILE A 37 0.22 7.28 -14.79
N GLU A 38 -0.24 8.19 -15.66
CA GLU A 38 0.55 9.40 -15.97
C GLU A 38 0.06 10.53 -15.05
N PHE A 39 0.77 10.72 -13.95
CA PHE A 39 0.51 11.80 -13.02
C PHE A 39 1.80 12.62 -12.84
N ASP A 40 1.77 13.86 -13.29
CA ASP A 40 2.98 14.67 -13.43
C ASP A 40 3.52 15.14 -12.08
N ASP A 41 2.63 15.49 -11.15
CA ASP A 41 3.02 15.93 -9.81
C ASP A 41 2.32 15.13 -8.71
N VAL A 42 3.10 14.27 -8.05
CA VAL A 42 2.63 13.46 -6.91
C VAL A 42 2.10 14.33 -5.75
N ARG A 43 2.53 15.59 -5.67
CA ARG A 43 2.06 16.52 -4.62
C ARG A 43 0.62 16.97 -4.84
N SER A 44 0.18 17.02 -6.09
CA SER A 44 -1.22 17.37 -6.43
C SER A 44 -2.18 16.18 -6.38
N MET A 45 -1.74 15.01 -5.95
CA MET A 45 -2.63 13.85 -5.78
C MET A 45 -3.79 14.08 -4.82
N GLU A 46 -3.67 15.02 -3.89
CA GLU A 46 -4.76 15.39 -2.99
C GLU A 46 -5.95 16.06 -3.72
N GLU A 47 -5.72 16.62 -4.92
CA GLU A 47 -6.77 17.25 -5.71
C GLU A 47 -7.83 16.26 -6.19
N ILE A 48 -7.47 14.97 -6.32
CA ILE A 48 -8.44 13.92 -6.65
C ILE A 48 -9.57 13.76 -5.61
N PHE A 49 -9.38 14.26 -4.39
CA PHE A 49 -10.39 14.28 -3.33
C PHE A 49 -11.14 15.61 -3.21
N LYS A 50 -10.76 16.62 -4.02
CA LYS A 50 -11.29 17.99 -3.93
C LYS A 50 -11.98 18.44 -5.21
N ASP A 51 -11.55 17.93 -6.36
CA ASP A 51 -12.06 18.30 -7.69
C ASP A 51 -12.54 17.04 -8.43
N GLU A 52 -13.85 17.00 -8.70
CA GLU A 52 -14.49 15.86 -9.37
C GLU A 52 -13.93 15.61 -10.78
N LYS A 53 -13.58 16.65 -11.53
CA LYS A 53 -13.01 16.48 -12.88
C LYS A 53 -11.63 15.84 -12.84
N VAL A 54 -10.83 16.21 -11.82
CA VAL A 54 -9.51 15.60 -11.60
C VAL A 54 -9.68 14.14 -11.21
N ALA A 55 -10.66 13.84 -10.33
CA ALA A 55 -10.98 12.50 -9.91
C ALA A 55 -11.45 11.61 -11.08
N GLU A 56 -12.35 12.10 -11.94
CA GLU A 56 -12.80 11.38 -13.14
C GLU A 56 -11.65 11.09 -14.11
N ALA A 57 -10.81 12.09 -14.37
CA ALA A 57 -9.64 11.92 -15.23
C ALA A 57 -8.67 10.87 -14.66
N MET A 58 -8.46 10.88 -13.35
CA MET A 58 -7.64 9.89 -12.66
C MET A 58 -8.28 8.49 -12.73
N GLU A 59 -9.59 8.37 -12.48
CA GLU A 59 -10.33 7.11 -12.58
C GLU A 59 -10.12 6.46 -13.96
N HIS A 60 -10.27 7.23 -15.03
CA HIS A 60 -10.05 6.75 -16.39
C HIS A 60 -8.61 6.24 -16.59
N GLN A 61 -7.60 6.95 -16.07
CA GLN A 61 -6.21 6.52 -16.17
C GLN A 61 -5.95 5.23 -15.39
N VAL A 62 -6.49 5.12 -14.17
CA VAL A 62 -6.37 3.92 -13.32
C VAL A 62 -7.01 2.73 -14.02
N ILE A 63 -8.24 2.87 -14.55
CA ILE A 63 -8.94 1.81 -15.29
C ILE A 63 -8.12 1.37 -16.52
N ALA A 64 -7.57 2.31 -17.27
CA ALA A 64 -6.75 2.00 -18.43
C ALA A 64 -5.45 1.24 -18.03
N ALA A 65 -4.82 1.64 -16.93
CA ALA A 65 -3.64 0.96 -16.42
C ALA A 65 -3.96 -0.46 -15.91
N ILE A 66 -5.10 -0.65 -15.22
CA ILE A 66 -5.58 -1.96 -14.80
C ILE A 66 -5.79 -2.87 -16.01
N ARG A 67 -6.48 -2.39 -17.05
CA ARG A 67 -6.70 -3.16 -18.27
C ARG A 67 -5.40 -3.57 -18.96
N ARG A 68 -4.36 -2.71 -18.93
CA ARG A 68 -3.02 -3.08 -19.44
C ARG A 68 -2.38 -4.18 -18.60
N ALA A 69 -2.55 -4.15 -17.28
CA ALA A 69 -2.05 -5.21 -16.40
C ALA A 69 -2.80 -6.53 -16.62
N VAL A 70 -4.13 -6.48 -16.77
CA VAL A 70 -4.97 -7.64 -17.08
C VAL A 70 -4.58 -8.27 -18.42
N ALA A 71 -4.35 -7.48 -19.44
CA ALA A 71 -3.88 -7.97 -20.74
C ALA A 71 -2.50 -8.68 -20.67
N LYS A 72 -1.73 -8.44 -19.60
CA LYS A 72 -0.46 -9.13 -19.28
C LYS A 72 -0.63 -10.30 -18.32
N GLY A 73 -1.87 -10.66 -17.99
CA GLY A 73 -2.21 -11.82 -17.17
C GLY A 73 -2.33 -11.52 -15.68
N ALA A 74 -2.62 -10.29 -15.28
CA ALA A 74 -2.97 -10.01 -13.89
C ALA A 74 -4.41 -10.47 -13.59
N GLU A 75 -4.58 -11.19 -12.49
CA GLU A 75 -5.87 -11.69 -11.97
C GLU A 75 -6.34 -10.89 -10.75
N VAL A 76 -5.45 -10.11 -10.18
CA VAL A 76 -5.69 -9.15 -9.09
C VAL A 76 -4.74 -7.98 -9.28
N VAL A 77 -5.17 -6.80 -8.90
CA VAL A 77 -4.35 -5.59 -9.05
C VAL A 77 -4.18 -4.92 -7.70
N PHE A 78 -2.93 -4.63 -7.37
CA PHE A 78 -2.56 -3.76 -6.26
C PHE A 78 -2.35 -2.35 -6.81
N CYS A 79 -3.17 -1.41 -6.36
CA CYS A 79 -3.01 -0.01 -6.73
C CYS A 79 -2.30 0.74 -5.60
N ALA A 80 -1.21 1.43 -5.93
CA ALA A 80 -0.39 2.13 -4.95
C ALA A 80 -0.85 3.57 -4.74
N GLY A 81 -1.01 3.95 -3.48
CA GLY A 81 -1.25 5.33 -3.06
C GLY A 81 -2.70 5.82 -3.21
N PRO A 82 -2.90 7.15 -3.14
CA PRO A 82 -4.23 7.79 -3.11
C PRO A 82 -5.21 7.37 -4.20
N PRO A 83 -4.80 7.07 -5.45
CA PRO A 83 -5.74 6.60 -6.47
C PRO A 83 -6.51 5.34 -6.08
N ALA A 84 -5.92 4.43 -5.29
CA ALA A 84 -6.63 3.25 -4.80
C ALA A 84 -7.76 3.61 -3.83
N THR A 85 -7.50 4.54 -2.92
CA THR A 85 -8.50 5.03 -1.96
C THR A 85 -9.64 5.74 -2.68
N MET A 86 -9.34 6.59 -3.65
CA MET A 86 -10.34 7.24 -4.50
C MET A 86 -11.22 6.20 -5.23
N MET A 87 -10.62 5.16 -5.80
CA MET A 87 -11.39 4.08 -6.46
C MET A 87 -12.32 3.39 -5.46
N ALA A 88 -11.84 3.11 -4.23
CA ALA A 88 -12.64 2.49 -3.17
C ALA A 88 -13.79 3.40 -2.71
N GLU A 89 -13.56 4.71 -2.51
CA GLU A 89 -14.59 5.70 -2.17
C GLU A 89 -15.68 5.80 -3.25
N ARG A 90 -15.32 5.58 -4.52
CA ARG A 90 -16.25 5.52 -5.65
C ARG A 90 -16.92 4.14 -5.80
N GLY A 91 -16.70 3.20 -4.87
CA GLY A 91 -17.25 1.84 -4.93
C GLY A 91 -16.64 0.96 -6.03
N ARG A 92 -15.48 1.33 -6.53
CA ARG A 92 -14.75 0.58 -7.57
C ARG A 92 -13.80 -0.43 -6.94
N PHE A 93 -14.32 -1.57 -6.55
CA PHE A 93 -13.53 -2.66 -5.96
C PHE A 93 -13.04 -3.69 -6.97
N GLU A 94 -13.54 -3.63 -8.19
CA GLU A 94 -13.11 -4.46 -9.30
C GLU A 94 -13.25 -3.73 -10.64
N ILE A 95 -12.48 -4.15 -11.63
CA ILE A 95 -12.61 -3.74 -13.03
C ILE A 95 -12.58 -4.99 -13.90
N ASP A 96 -13.60 -5.17 -14.74
CA ASP A 96 -13.74 -6.30 -15.66
C ASP A 96 -13.57 -7.67 -14.94
N GLY A 97 -14.10 -7.80 -13.71
CA GLY A 97 -14.02 -8.99 -12.86
C GLY A 97 -12.67 -9.17 -12.15
N VAL A 98 -11.75 -8.23 -12.27
CA VAL A 98 -10.43 -8.27 -11.58
C VAL A 98 -10.45 -7.39 -10.34
N PRO A 99 -10.24 -7.97 -9.13
CA PRO A 99 -10.25 -7.21 -7.88
C PRO A 99 -9.13 -6.17 -7.81
N ILE A 100 -9.47 -5.02 -7.24
CA ILE A 100 -8.53 -3.94 -6.91
C ILE A 100 -8.25 -3.96 -5.41
N LEU A 101 -6.98 -4.06 -5.03
CA LEU A 101 -6.55 -4.01 -3.65
C LEU A 101 -6.08 -2.59 -3.29
N ASP A 102 -6.81 -1.96 -2.38
CA ASP A 102 -6.37 -0.70 -1.78
C ASP A 102 -5.37 -0.97 -0.65
N ALA A 103 -4.17 -0.40 -0.80
CA ALA A 103 -3.06 -0.57 0.13
C ALA A 103 -3.40 -0.08 1.55
N TYR A 104 -4.09 1.04 1.66
CA TYR A 104 -4.39 1.64 2.97
C TYR A 104 -5.44 0.83 3.73
N THR A 105 -6.49 0.40 3.05
CA THR A 105 -7.50 -0.51 3.64
C THR A 105 -6.87 -1.82 4.08
N LEU A 106 -6.01 -2.42 3.25
CA LEU A 106 -5.30 -3.65 3.61
C LEU A 106 -4.37 -3.45 4.81
N LEU A 107 -3.66 -2.34 4.87
CA LEU A 107 -2.79 -2.01 6.01
C LEU A 107 -3.60 -1.86 7.30
N ALA A 108 -4.71 -1.12 7.26
CA ALA A 108 -5.60 -0.93 8.41
C ALA A 108 -6.17 -2.28 8.89
N LYS A 109 -6.68 -3.11 7.99
CA LYS A 109 -7.20 -4.45 8.32
C LYS A 109 -6.14 -5.40 8.84
N THR A 110 -4.91 -5.31 8.32
CA THR A 110 -3.78 -6.06 8.86
C THR A 110 -3.47 -5.61 10.29
N GLY A 111 -3.48 -4.31 10.56
CA GLY A 111 -3.31 -3.77 11.91
C GLY A 111 -4.40 -4.26 12.89
N GLU A 112 -5.66 -4.24 12.49
CA GLU A 112 -6.78 -4.79 13.28
C GLU A 112 -6.59 -6.29 13.56
N LEU A 113 -6.18 -7.06 12.57
CA LEU A 113 -5.86 -8.48 12.73
C LEU A 113 -4.73 -8.69 13.74
N MET A 114 -3.64 -7.96 13.60
CA MET A 114 -2.48 -8.04 14.52
C MET A 114 -2.85 -7.64 15.94
N ALA A 115 -3.68 -6.61 16.12
CA ALA A 115 -4.18 -6.20 17.42
C ALA A 115 -5.08 -7.29 18.05
N SER A 116 -5.92 -7.93 17.26
CA SER A 116 -6.76 -9.05 17.71
C SER A 116 -5.93 -10.26 18.10
N MET A 117 -4.93 -10.60 17.31
CA MET A 117 -3.98 -11.67 17.63
C MET A 117 -3.19 -11.39 18.91
N HIS A 118 -2.76 -10.14 19.10
CA HIS A 118 -2.08 -9.73 20.32
C HIS A 118 -2.97 -9.88 21.55
N LYS A 119 -4.23 -9.46 21.47
CA LYS A 119 -5.20 -9.64 22.57
C LYS A 119 -5.42 -11.11 22.93
N LEU A 120 -5.41 -11.99 21.94
CA LEU A 120 -5.61 -13.43 22.13
C LEU A 120 -4.39 -14.16 22.68
N THR A 121 -3.20 -13.81 22.19
CA THR A 121 -1.96 -14.60 22.43
C THR A 121 -0.92 -13.87 23.29
N GLY A 122 -1.07 -12.57 23.48
CA GLY A 122 -0.05 -11.71 24.08
C GLY A 122 1.17 -11.44 23.17
N ILE A 123 1.17 -12.00 21.95
CA ILE A 123 2.31 -11.94 21.01
C ILE A 123 1.97 -11.06 19.82
N CYS A 124 2.83 -10.11 19.50
CA CYS A 124 2.70 -9.25 18.33
C CYS A 124 3.89 -9.43 17.38
N VAL A 125 5.10 -9.47 17.95
CA VAL A 125 6.36 -9.56 17.21
C VAL A 125 7.35 -10.40 18.01
N SER A 126 8.28 -11.06 17.35
CA SER A 126 9.42 -11.69 18.03
C SER A 126 10.17 -10.66 18.88
N ARG A 127 10.59 -11.06 20.08
CA ARG A 127 11.48 -10.26 20.96
C ARG A 127 12.81 -10.96 21.10
N HIS A 128 13.32 -11.55 20.02
CA HIS A 128 14.56 -12.30 19.99
C HIS A 128 15.48 -11.76 18.88
N LEU A 129 16.77 -11.75 19.14
CA LEU A 129 17.81 -11.25 18.23
C LEU A 129 17.52 -9.81 17.72
N LEU A 130 17.41 -9.63 16.43
CA LEU A 130 17.22 -8.32 15.78
C LEU A 130 15.97 -7.55 16.27
N TYR A 131 14.98 -8.26 16.78
CA TYR A 131 13.72 -7.69 17.26
C TYR A 131 13.65 -7.59 18.80
N GLU A 132 14.79 -7.73 19.50
CA GLU A 132 14.90 -7.51 20.93
C GLU A 132 14.41 -6.09 21.28
N ALA A 133 13.73 -5.96 22.41
CA ALA A 133 13.26 -4.65 22.84
C ALA A 133 14.46 -3.74 23.13
N PRO A 134 14.44 -2.49 22.70
CA PRO A 134 15.51 -1.55 23.02
C PRO A 134 15.58 -1.34 24.54
N PRO A 135 16.78 -1.04 25.10
CA PRO A 135 16.93 -0.71 26.50
C PRO A 135 16.00 0.44 26.92
N HIS A 136 15.41 0.33 28.11
CA HIS A 136 14.42 1.30 28.61
C HIS A 136 14.97 2.74 28.65
N ASP A 137 16.21 2.91 29.06
CA ASP A 137 16.87 4.23 29.11
C ASP A 137 17.02 4.86 27.71
N LEU A 138 17.22 4.04 26.67
CA LEU A 138 17.26 4.51 25.29
C LEU A 138 15.87 4.98 24.84
N VAL A 139 14.82 4.22 25.17
CA VAL A 139 13.43 4.60 24.84
C VAL A 139 13.06 5.93 25.49
N GLN A 140 13.40 6.11 26.76
CA GLN A 140 13.16 7.38 27.46
C GLN A 140 13.93 8.56 26.85
N LYS A 141 15.21 8.39 26.52
CA LYS A 141 16.01 9.42 25.85
C LYS A 141 15.40 9.83 24.50
N VAL A 142 14.93 8.86 23.72
CA VAL A 142 14.24 9.12 22.45
C VAL A 142 12.93 9.88 22.70
N GLY A 143 12.11 9.44 23.67
CA GLY A 143 10.89 10.13 24.08
C GLY A 143 11.13 11.58 24.46
N GLN A 144 12.18 11.85 25.21
CA GLN A 144 12.58 13.22 25.58
C GLN A 144 13.04 14.04 24.37
N ALA A 145 13.90 13.47 23.53
CA ALA A 145 14.47 14.16 22.36
C ALA A 145 13.41 14.54 21.32
N TYR A 146 12.39 13.70 21.14
CA TYR A 146 11.33 13.90 20.15
C TYR A 146 9.99 14.38 20.74
N ASN A 147 9.97 14.68 22.05
CA ASN A 147 8.78 15.16 22.76
C ASN A 147 7.56 14.22 22.65
N VAL A 148 7.78 12.92 22.79
CA VAL A 148 6.76 11.87 22.72
C VAL A 148 6.43 11.37 24.12
N ASP A 149 5.30 11.83 24.68
CA ASP A 149 4.92 11.55 26.08
C ASP A 149 4.74 10.06 26.35
N ALA A 150 4.13 9.31 25.42
CA ALA A 150 3.93 7.86 25.55
C ALA A 150 5.23 7.04 25.71
N LEU A 151 6.39 7.60 25.37
CA LEU A 151 7.70 6.96 25.53
C LEU A 151 8.45 7.45 26.80
N ARG A 152 7.88 8.41 27.53
CA ARG A 152 8.50 8.98 28.75
C ARG A 152 8.05 8.27 30.01
N GLU A 153 6.85 7.70 30.00
CA GLU A 153 6.15 7.16 31.17
C GLU A 153 6.18 5.62 31.27
N GLY A 154 6.87 4.95 30.33
CA GLY A 154 6.94 3.48 30.23
C GLY A 154 8.06 2.84 31.05
#